data_38e69e557aa5d78ea23db574e773f430
#
_entry.id   38e69e557aa5d78ea23db574e773f430
#
_cell.length_a   1.000
_cell.length_b   1.000
_cell.length_c   1.000
_cell.angle_alpha   90.00
_cell.angle_beta   90.00
_cell.angle_gamma   90.00
#
_symmetry.space_group_name_H-M   'P 1'
#
loop_
_entity.id
_entity.type
_entity.pdbx_description
1 polymer ?
#
loop_
_entity_poly.entity_id
_entity_poly.type
_entity_poly.pdbx_seq_one_letter_code
_entity_poly.pdbx_strand_id
1 'polypeptide(L)'
;QLLGELQVLWAAVLLDGEARQAPATAPPGWGKLREPMVRCVQWARSFGATSNDGAWIMWDKSDPSTSLGQSPLRSPSVFNFFRPGYVPPNTALAAGGQTAPEFQITNESSVAGYVNFMEGAIAYGIYGNKTSKVWVEDYAREMALVNGPAALLARLNLLLAADQLSGATVATIRDAIASINPGSDWGRKTRVWAAILMVMASPEYVVQK
;
A
#
# COMPACT_ATOMS: atom_id res chain seq x y z
N GLN A 1 -18.97 4.96 -34.86
CA GLN A 1 -20.14 4.63 -34.02
C GLN A 1 -19.73 3.79 -32.81
N LEU A 2 -19.01 2.68 -32.97
CA LEU A 2 -18.57 1.78 -31.90
C LEU A 2 -17.71 2.49 -30.84
N LEU A 3 -16.81 3.39 -31.23
CA LEU A 3 -15.97 4.18 -30.31
C LEU A 3 -16.77 5.14 -29.45
N GLY A 4 -17.86 5.73 -29.98
CA GLY A 4 -18.74 6.58 -29.21
C GLY A 4 -19.55 5.78 -28.18
N GLU A 5 -19.97 4.57 -28.52
CA GLU A 5 -20.68 3.68 -27.61
C GLU A 5 -19.79 3.20 -26.45
N LEU A 6 -18.51 2.90 -26.74
CA LEU A 6 -17.52 2.58 -25.70
C LEU A 6 -17.23 3.76 -24.77
N GLN A 7 -17.13 4.97 -25.29
CA GLN A 7 -16.96 6.18 -24.47
C GLN A 7 -18.14 6.40 -23.52
N VAL A 8 -19.35 6.25 -24.02
CA VAL A 8 -20.58 6.37 -23.21
C VAL A 8 -20.62 5.30 -22.13
N LEU A 9 -20.25 4.04 -22.46
CA LEU A 9 -20.19 2.95 -21.49
C LEU A 9 -19.15 3.22 -20.39
N TRP A 10 -17.95 3.63 -20.76
CA TRP A 10 -16.91 3.99 -19.79
C TRP A 10 -17.32 5.17 -18.93
N ALA A 11 -17.93 6.20 -19.52
CA ALA A 11 -18.45 7.34 -18.77
C ALA A 11 -19.53 6.90 -17.77
N ALA A 12 -20.46 6.05 -18.18
CA ALA A 12 -21.51 5.54 -17.30
C ALA A 12 -20.93 4.77 -16.11
N VAL A 13 -19.95 3.87 -16.34
CA VAL A 13 -19.32 3.09 -15.27
C VAL A 13 -18.46 3.95 -14.35
N LEU A 14 -17.60 4.82 -14.90
CA LEU A 14 -16.60 5.54 -14.14
C LEU A 14 -17.13 6.82 -13.48
N LEU A 15 -18.22 7.39 -14.00
CA LEU A 15 -18.80 8.63 -13.49
C LEU A 15 -20.08 8.41 -12.68
N ASP A 16 -20.54 7.16 -12.58
CA ASP A 16 -21.68 6.82 -11.73
C ASP A 16 -21.44 7.21 -10.28
N GLY A 17 -22.47 7.72 -9.62
CA GLY A 17 -22.38 8.15 -8.23
C GLY A 17 -22.00 7.00 -7.28
N GLU A 18 -22.50 5.78 -7.54
CA GLU A 18 -22.16 4.59 -6.75
C GLU A 18 -20.68 4.21 -6.88
N ALA A 19 -20.07 4.42 -8.06
CA ALA A 19 -18.66 4.13 -8.28
C ALA A 19 -17.71 5.18 -7.66
N ARG A 20 -18.19 6.41 -7.42
CA ARG A 20 -17.37 7.56 -7.02
C ARG A 20 -17.53 8.04 -5.60
N GLN A 21 -18.60 7.64 -4.93
CA GLN A 21 -18.92 8.08 -3.58
C GLN A 21 -18.95 6.87 -2.64
N ALA A 22 -18.33 7.04 -1.47
CA ALA A 22 -18.58 6.11 -0.38
C ALA A 22 -20.07 6.14 -0.05
N PRO A 23 -20.71 4.99 0.24
CA PRO A 23 -22.11 4.99 0.67
C PRO A 23 -22.27 5.84 1.92
N ALA A 24 -23.34 6.64 1.97
CA ALA A 24 -23.65 7.53 3.10
C ALA A 24 -23.68 6.79 4.45
N THR A 25 -24.05 5.53 4.42
CA THR A 25 -23.93 4.57 5.52
C THR A 25 -23.19 3.34 4.98
N ALA A 26 -21.89 3.32 5.13
CA ALA A 26 -21.11 2.14 4.75
C ALA A 26 -21.45 0.97 5.68
N PRO A 27 -21.88 -0.19 5.16
CA PRO A 27 -22.13 -1.36 5.99
C PRO A 27 -20.81 -1.80 6.68
N PRO A 28 -20.92 -2.47 7.84
CA PRO A 28 -19.75 -3.11 8.44
C PRO A 28 -19.09 -4.04 7.41
N GLY A 29 -17.81 -3.89 7.18
CA GLY A 29 -17.10 -4.66 6.16
C GLY A 29 -17.05 -4.02 4.77
N TRP A 30 -17.69 -2.86 4.55
CA TRP A 30 -17.48 -2.11 3.32
C TRP A 30 -16.04 -1.65 3.20
N GLY A 31 -15.46 -1.89 2.04
CA GLY A 31 -14.09 -1.57 1.73
C GLY A 31 -13.44 -2.65 0.89
N LYS A 32 -12.22 -2.41 0.50
CA LYS A 32 -11.42 -3.31 -0.32
C LYS A 32 -10.02 -3.45 0.26
N LEU A 33 -9.55 -4.68 0.44
CA LEU A 33 -8.15 -4.90 0.78
C LEU A 33 -7.28 -4.48 -0.41
N ARG A 34 -6.38 -3.52 -0.21
CA ARG A 34 -5.46 -3.09 -1.27
C ARG A 34 -4.47 -4.19 -1.61
N GLU A 35 -4.34 -4.48 -2.87
CA GLU A 35 -3.36 -5.45 -3.35
C GLU A 35 -1.93 -5.03 -3.00
N PRO A 36 -1.06 -5.94 -2.55
CA PRO A 36 0.33 -5.61 -2.19
C PRO A 36 1.10 -4.89 -3.30
N MET A 37 0.89 -5.29 -4.56
CA MET A 37 1.49 -4.63 -5.72
C MET A 37 1.02 -3.16 -5.85
N VAL A 38 -0.27 -2.89 -5.63
CA VAL A 38 -0.83 -1.53 -5.67
C VAL A 38 -0.24 -0.68 -4.55
N ARG A 39 -0.08 -1.25 -3.34
CA ARG A 39 0.57 -0.56 -2.20
C ARG A 39 2.02 -0.18 -2.49
N CYS A 40 2.78 -1.09 -3.10
CA CYS A 40 4.16 -0.83 -3.52
C CYS A 40 4.24 0.29 -4.57
N VAL A 41 3.37 0.27 -5.58
CA VAL A 41 3.30 1.34 -6.60
C VAL A 41 2.86 2.67 -6.00
N GLN A 42 1.94 2.66 -5.04
CA GLN A 42 1.52 3.88 -4.33
C GLN A 42 2.71 4.49 -3.57
N TRP A 43 3.48 3.68 -2.83
CA TRP A 43 4.72 4.15 -2.20
C TRP A 43 5.65 4.82 -3.20
N ALA A 44 5.98 4.15 -4.28
CA ALA A 44 6.89 4.68 -5.29
C ALA A 44 6.40 6.02 -5.86
N ARG A 45 5.12 6.14 -6.16
CA ARG A 45 4.51 7.38 -6.68
C ARG A 45 4.43 8.49 -5.64
N SER A 46 4.04 8.17 -4.41
CA SER A 46 3.86 9.15 -3.34
C SER A 46 5.16 9.86 -2.97
N PHE A 47 6.28 9.17 -3.05
CA PHE A 47 7.59 9.72 -2.69
C PHE A 47 8.49 10.05 -3.89
N GLY A 48 7.95 9.99 -5.11
CA GLY A 48 8.69 10.34 -6.31
C GLY A 48 9.87 9.42 -6.58
N ALA A 49 9.66 8.10 -6.42
CA ALA A 49 10.70 7.13 -6.73
C ALA A 49 11.23 7.30 -8.16
N THR A 50 12.50 7.08 -8.34
CA THR A 50 13.21 7.18 -9.62
C THR A 50 13.84 5.85 -9.99
N SER A 51 14.16 5.69 -11.28
CA SER A 51 14.98 4.59 -11.76
C SER A 51 16.33 5.13 -12.20
N ASN A 52 17.41 4.51 -11.76
CA ASN A 52 18.77 4.96 -12.05
C ASN A 52 19.19 4.81 -13.53
N ASP A 53 18.49 3.95 -14.28
CA ASP A 53 18.76 3.67 -15.70
C ASP A 53 17.54 3.92 -16.61
N GLY A 54 16.46 4.49 -16.07
CA GLY A 54 15.21 4.72 -16.78
C GLY A 54 14.35 3.46 -16.96
N ALA A 55 14.85 2.29 -16.62
CA ALA A 55 14.10 1.04 -16.65
C ALA A 55 13.45 0.77 -15.28
N TRP A 56 12.17 0.47 -15.28
CA TRP A 56 11.38 0.18 -14.07
C TRP A 56 11.30 -1.33 -13.82
N ILE A 57 12.45 -2.00 -13.82
CA ILE A 57 12.54 -3.45 -13.65
C ILE A 57 12.49 -3.78 -12.17
N MET A 58 11.51 -4.59 -11.77
CA MET A 58 11.31 -4.99 -10.37
C MET A 58 11.39 -6.51 -10.15
N TRP A 59 11.78 -7.30 -11.16
CA TRP A 59 11.77 -8.75 -11.11
C TRP A 59 10.45 -9.37 -10.61
N ASP A 60 10.41 -10.68 -10.56
CA ASP A 60 9.28 -11.43 -9.99
C ASP A 60 9.13 -11.14 -8.49
N LYS A 61 7.93 -10.72 -8.09
CA LYS A 61 7.54 -10.42 -6.71
C LYS A 61 6.39 -11.32 -6.22
N SER A 62 6.13 -12.43 -6.94
CA SER A 62 5.02 -13.32 -6.64
C SER A 62 5.26 -14.28 -5.47
N ASP A 63 6.47 -14.37 -4.93
CA ASP A 63 6.73 -15.13 -3.71
C ASP A 63 6.10 -14.41 -2.50
N PRO A 64 5.13 -15.04 -1.82
CA PRO A 64 4.45 -14.41 -0.68
C PRO A 64 5.30 -14.38 0.59
N SER A 65 6.32 -15.24 0.72
CA SER A 65 7.14 -15.32 1.94
C SER A 65 8.25 -14.26 2.00
N THR A 66 8.70 -13.77 0.84
CA THR A 66 9.85 -12.87 0.73
C THR A 66 9.55 -11.58 -0.01
N SER A 67 8.33 -11.45 -0.57
CA SER A 67 7.98 -10.33 -1.46
C SER A 67 6.51 -9.93 -1.33
N LEU A 68 5.86 -9.61 -2.45
CA LEU A 68 4.51 -9.08 -2.46
C LEU A 68 3.41 -10.15 -2.60
N GLY A 69 3.76 -11.40 -2.92
CA GLY A 69 2.77 -12.41 -3.30
C GLY A 69 2.07 -12.12 -4.62
N GLN A 70 2.48 -11.09 -5.34
CA GLN A 70 1.96 -10.66 -6.63
C GLN A 70 3.08 -10.08 -7.49
N SER A 71 2.98 -10.27 -8.81
CA SER A 71 3.89 -9.65 -9.76
C SER A 71 3.17 -9.34 -11.08
N PRO A 72 3.42 -8.20 -11.74
CA PRO A 72 2.81 -7.88 -13.01
C PRO A 72 3.02 -8.97 -14.05
N LEU A 73 2.00 -9.29 -14.82
CA LEU A 73 2.00 -10.29 -15.90
C LEU A 73 2.34 -11.73 -15.46
N ARG A 74 2.23 -12.04 -14.16
CA ARG A 74 2.53 -13.37 -13.59
C ARG A 74 1.37 -13.99 -12.84
N SER A 75 0.16 -13.49 -13.07
CA SER A 75 -1.05 -14.09 -12.49
C SER A 75 -1.23 -15.53 -12.97
N PRO A 76 -1.65 -16.45 -12.09
CA PRO A 76 -1.81 -17.87 -12.45
C PRO A 76 -3.00 -18.12 -13.38
N SER A 77 -3.90 -17.16 -13.54
CA SER A 77 -5.10 -17.27 -14.38
C SER A 77 -5.60 -15.90 -14.82
N VAL A 78 -6.64 -15.90 -15.66
CA VAL A 78 -7.36 -14.68 -16.09
C VAL A 78 -8.06 -13.96 -14.94
N PHE A 79 -8.20 -14.61 -13.79
CA PHE A 79 -8.80 -14.05 -12.58
C PHE A 79 -7.77 -13.39 -11.64
N ASN A 80 -6.60 -13.02 -12.14
CA ASN A 80 -5.51 -12.45 -11.34
C ASN A 80 -4.93 -13.50 -10.34
N PHE A 81 -4.56 -13.11 -9.15
CA PHE A 81 -3.99 -13.96 -8.11
C PHE A 81 -5.04 -14.52 -7.14
N PHE A 82 -6.30 -14.13 -7.28
CA PHE A 82 -7.41 -14.52 -6.41
C PHE A 82 -8.71 -14.67 -7.23
N ARG A 83 -9.61 -15.52 -6.73
CA ARG A 83 -10.89 -15.80 -7.39
C ARG A 83 -11.93 -14.72 -7.03
N PRO A 84 -12.74 -14.21 -7.98
CA PRO A 84 -13.73 -13.16 -7.73
C PRO A 84 -14.74 -13.49 -6.63
N GLY A 85 -15.12 -14.76 -6.48
CA GLY A 85 -16.06 -15.22 -5.46
C GLY A 85 -15.42 -15.74 -4.18
N TYR A 86 -14.15 -15.45 -3.89
CA TYR A 86 -13.53 -15.95 -2.68
C TYR A 86 -14.14 -15.33 -1.41
N VAL A 87 -14.46 -16.20 -0.47
CA VAL A 87 -14.95 -15.86 0.88
C VAL A 87 -13.92 -16.34 1.87
N PRO A 88 -13.30 -15.45 2.68
CA PRO A 88 -12.29 -15.87 3.65
C PRO A 88 -12.93 -16.71 4.78
N PRO A 89 -12.50 -17.98 4.96
CA PRO A 89 -13.13 -18.90 5.89
C PRO A 89 -12.95 -18.44 7.36
N ASN A 90 -13.93 -18.77 8.20
CA ASN A 90 -13.91 -18.48 9.65
C ASN A 90 -13.79 -16.98 9.99
N THR A 91 -14.33 -16.11 9.16
CA THR A 91 -14.32 -14.65 9.37
C THR A 91 -15.74 -14.09 9.50
N ALA A 92 -15.85 -12.87 10.01
CA ALA A 92 -17.11 -12.12 10.02
C ALA A 92 -17.65 -11.87 8.59
N LEU A 93 -16.76 -11.76 7.60
CA LEU A 93 -17.13 -11.63 6.19
C LEU A 93 -17.86 -12.89 5.70
N ALA A 94 -17.33 -14.08 6.05
CA ALA A 94 -17.99 -15.34 5.75
C ALA A 94 -19.37 -15.47 6.41
N ALA A 95 -19.47 -15.10 7.68
CA ALA A 95 -20.73 -15.11 8.42
C ALA A 95 -21.77 -14.14 7.80
N GLY A 96 -21.32 -13.04 7.22
CA GLY A 96 -22.15 -12.07 6.50
C GLY A 96 -22.40 -12.42 5.02
N GLY A 97 -21.90 -13.54 4.51
CA GLY A 97 -22.03 -13.94 3.10
C GLY A 97 -21.28 -13.01 2.14
N GLN A 98 -20.27 -12.29 2.61
CA GLN A 98 -19.53 -11.30 1.83
C GLN A 98 -18.32 -11.92 1.15
N THR A 99 -18.10 -11.56 -0.12
CA THR A 99 -16.88 -11.93 -0.86
C THR A 99 -15.78 -10.93 -0.57
N ALA A 100 -14.55 -11.42 -0.46
CA ALA A 100 -13.35 -10.58 -0.29
C ALA A 100 -12.17 -11.23 -1.03
N PRO A 101 -12.12 -11.11 -2.36
CA PRO A 101 -11.20 -11.83 -3.22
C PRO A 101 -9.73 -11.67 -2.83
N GLU A 102 -9.31 -10.46 -2.52
CA GLU A 102 -7.92 -10.13 -2.21
C GLU A 102 -7.39 -10.83 -0.94
N PHE A 103 -8.28 -11.28 -0.06
CA PHE A 103 -7.88 -12.07 1.12
C PHE A 103 -7.37 -13.47 0.78
N GLN A 104 -7.62 -13.98 -0.43
CA GLN A 104 -7.13 -15.29 -0.84
C GLN A 104 -5.59 -15.39 -0.84
N ILE A 105 -4.90 -14.27 -1.09
CA ILE A 105 -3.44 -14.19 -1.06
C ILE A 105 -2.89 -13.65 0.28
N THR A 106 -3.75 -13.53 1.29
CA THR A 106 -3.38 -12.99 2.60
C THR A 106 -3.35 -14.10 3.63
N ASN A 107 -2.17 -14.39 4.13
CA ASN A 107 -1.89 -15.35 5.19
C ASN A 107 -0.68 -14.87 6.01
N GLU A 108 -0.30 -15.61 7.04
CA GLU A 108 0.79 -15.22 7.93
C GLU A 108 2.10 -14.98 7.19
N SER A 109 2.45 -15.83 6.23
CA SER A 109 3.68 -15.71 5.44
C SER A 109 3.64 -14.47 4.55
N SER A 110 2.51 -14.20 3.88
CA SER A 110 2.40 -13.06 2.97
C SER A 110 2.36 -11.71 3.71
N VAL A 111 1.79 -11.67 4.91
CA VAL A 111 1.83 -10.46 5.76
C VAL A 111 3.26 -10.16 6.19
N ALA A 112 3.98 -11.16 6.71
CA ALA A 112 5.39 -10.99 7.09
C ALA A 112 6.27 -10.66 5.88
N GLY A 113 6.09 -11.37 4.76
CA GLY A 113 6.83 -11.13 3.52
C GLY A 113 6.63 -9.71 2.98
N TYR A 114 5.39 -9.21 2.97
CA TYR A 114 5.09 -7.84 2.58
C TYR A 114 5.80 -6.80 3.46
N VAL A 115 5.71 -6.94 4.78
CA VAL A 115 6.33 -5.99 5.71
C VAL A 115 7.84 -5.97 5.53
N ASN A 116 8.50 -7.13 5.50
CA ASN A 116 9.94 -7.25 5.31
C ASN A 116 10.39 -6.71 3.94
N PHE A 117 9.62 -6.99 2.89
CA PHE A 117 9.90 -6.47 1.56
C PHE A 117 9.81 -4.93 1.52
N MET A 118 8.74 -4.35 2.10
CA MET A 118 8.57 -2.90 2.11
C MET A 118 9.57 -2.19 3.00
N GLU A 119 10.01 -2.80 4.11
CA GLU A 119 11.11 -2.30 4.93
C GLU A 119 12.38 -2.11 4.09
N GLY A 120 12.77 -3.15 3.35
CA GLY A 120 13.90 -3.07 2.44
C GLY A 120 13.72 -2.08 1.29
N ALA A 121 12.53 -2.04 0.70
CA ALA A 121 12.21 -1.13 -0.41
C ALA A 121 12.26 0.34 0.03
N ILE A 122 11.71 0.67 1.18
CA ILE A 122 11.70 2.02 1.75
C ILE A 122 13.12 2.49 2.06
N ALA A 123 13.93 1.64 2.68
CA ALA A 123 15.27 2.01 3.12
C ALA A 123 16.32 2.00 1.99
N TYR A 124 16.24 1.01 1.10
CA TYR A 124 17.31 0.73 0.15
C TYR A 124 16.85 0.71 -1.31
N GLY A 125 15.53 0.79 -1.57
CA GLY A 125 14.96 0.67 -2.91
C GLY A 125 14.77 -0.77 -3.38
N ILE A 126 14.24 -0.91 -4.58
CA ILE A 126 13.94 -2.21 -5.20
C ILE A 126 14.94 -2.47 -6.31
N TYR A 127 15.69 -3.56 -6.20
CA TYR A 127 16.63 -3.97 -7.23
C TYR A 127 15.94 -4.84 -8.27
N GLY A 128 16.04 -4.45 -9.54
CA GLY A 128 15.51 -5.19 -10.67
C GLY A 128 16.54 -6.15 -11.29
N ASN A 129 17.81 -5.76 -11.29
CA ASN A 129 18.96 -6.58 -11.72
C ASN A 129 20.24 -6.00 -11.09
N LYS A 130 21.41 -6.39 -11.56
CA LYS A 130 22.69 -5.88 -11.01
C LYS A 130 22.88 -4.37 -11.17
N THR A 131 22.22 -3.76 -12.15
CA THR A 131 22.38 -2.34 -12.51
C THR A 131 21.11 -1.53 -12.32
N SER A 132 19.92 -2.12 -12.49
CA SER A 132 18.64 -1.42 -12.36
C SER A 132 18.17 -1.36 -10.94
N LYS A 133 17.83 -0.15 -10.48
CA LYS A 133 17.29 0.12 -9.15
C LYS A 133 16.18 1.16 -9.22
N VAL A 134 15.06 0.85 -8.58
CA VAL A 134 13.96 1.80 -8.32
C VAL A 134 14.05 2.20 -6.84
N TRP A 135 14.15 3.49 -6.55
CA TRP A 135 14.38 3.98 -5.19
C TRP A 135 13.77 5.36 -4.95
N VAL A 136 13.69 5.73 -3.68
CA VAL A 136 13.48 7.11 -3.24
C VAL A 136 14.79 7.63 -2.68
N GLU A 137 15.29 8.75 -3.20
CA GLU A 137 16.65 9.20 -2.92
C GLU A 137 16.83 9.66 -1.45
N ASP A 138 16.00 10.58 -1.00
CA ASP A 138 16.25 11.25 0.28
C ASP A 138 15.01 11.50 1.14
N TYR A 139 13.80 11.26 0.65
CA TYR A 139 12.57 11.65 1.35
C TYR A 139 12.58 13.11 1.85
N ALA A 140 13.08 14.04 1.04
CA ALA A 140 13.40 15.41 1.46
C ALA A 140 12.30 16.11 2.27
N ARG A 141 11.04 15.96 1.85
CA ARG A 141 9.89 16.57 2.53
C ARG A 141 9.60 15.95 3.89
N GLU A 142 9.80 14.66 4.04
CA GLU A 142 9.62 13.88 5.27
C GLU A 142 10.79 14.12 6.21
N MET A 143 12.00 14.19 5.68
CA MET A 143 13.22 14.52 6.43
C MET A 143 13.18 15.94 7.02
N ALA A 144 12.53 16.90 6.36
CA ALA A 144 12.30 18.23 6.90
C ALA A 144 11.41 18.22 8.17
N LEU A 145 10.56 17.20 8.32
CA LEU A 145 9.64 17.03 9.46
C LEU A 145 10.16 16.07 10.54
N VAL A 146 11.36 15.52 10.39
CA VAL A 146 11.87 14.42 11.23
C VAL A 146 11.94 14.74 12.72
N ASN A 147 12.12 16.00 13.10
CA ASN A 147 12.16 16.43 14.50
C ASN A 147 10.77 16.60 15.13
N GLY A 148 9.71 16.59 14.32
CA GLY A 148 8.33 16.71 14.78
C GLY A 148 7.52 15.44 14.44
N PRO A 149 7.55 14.36 15.27
CA PRO A 149 6.86 13.11 14.99
C PRO A 149 5.37 13.27 14.63
N ALA A 150 4.67 14.19 15.28
CA ALA A 150 3.26 14.48 14.99
C ALA A 150 3.08 15.09 13.59
N ALA A 151 3.91 16.05 13.20
CA ALA A 151 3.85 16.70 11.89
C ALA A 151 4.23 15.72 10.77
N LEU A 152 5.27 14.91 10.99
CA LEU A 152 5.68 13.85 10.07
C LEU A 152 4.52 12.86 9.85
N LEU A 153 3.90 12.38 10.93
CA LEU A 153 2.81 11.43 10.84
C LEU A 153 1.56 12.03 10.20
N ALA A 154 1.20 13.28 10.51
CA ALA A 154 0.06 13.96 9.88
C ALA A 154 0.24 14.04 8.35
N ARG A 155 1.45 14.38 7.89
CA ARG A 155 1.77 14.36 6.45
C ARG A 155 1.64 12.96 5.84
N LEU A 156 2.16 11.93 6.49
CA LEU A 156 2.08 10.56 5.98
C LEU A 156 0.66 10.00 6.00
N ASN A 157 -0.14 10.34 7.01
CA ASN A 157 -1.56 9.98 7.08
C ASN A 157 -2.32 10.56 5.88
N LEU A 158 -2.16 11.86 5.62
CA LEU A 158 -2.78 12.48 4.46
C LEU A 158 -2.31 11.86 3.14
N LEU A 159 -1.00 11.67 2.97
CA LEU A 159 -0.39 11.23 1.70
C LEU A 159 -0.71 9.77 1.37
N LEU A 160 -0.66 8.89 2.34
CA LEU A 160 -0.79 7.44 2.14
C LEU A 160 -2.18 6.91 2.47
N ALA A 161 -2.80 7.42 3.53
CA ALA A 161 -4.06 6.91 4.06
C ALA A 161 -5.25 7.87 3.90
N ALA A 162 -5.10 8.97 3.15
CA ALA A 162 -6.16 9.96 2.93
C ALA A 162 -6.79 10.47 4.25
N ASP A 163 -5.95 10.62 5.27
CA ASP A 163 -6.31 11.04 6.63
C ASP A 163 -7.27 10.07 7.38
N GLN A 164 -7.23 8.78 7.03
CA GLN A 164 -8.13 7.76 7.56
C GLN A 164 -7.58 6.99 8.77
N LEU A 165 -6.34 7.27 9.21
CA LEU A 165 -5.80 6.61 10.41
C LEU A 165 -6.64 6.95 11.63
N SER A 166 -7.00 5.94 12.42
CA SER A 166 -7.70 6.15 13.70
C SER A 166 -6.81 6.88 14.71
N GLY A 167 -7.43 7.58 15.66
CA GLY A 167 -6.68 8.26 16.72
C GLY A 167 -5.76 7.31 17.51
N ALA A 168 -6.18 6.06 17.72
CA ALA A 168 -5.38 5.03 18.37
C ALA A 168 -4.15 4.65 17.55
N THR A 169 -4.33 4.42 16.24
CA THR A 169 -3.22 4.13 15.30
C THR A 169 -2.24 5.31 15.21
N VAL A 170 -2.76 6.54 15.12
CA VAL A 170 -1.94 7.76 15.13
C VAL A 170 -1.11 7.86 16.42
N ALA A 171 -1.72 7.62 17.59
CA ALA A 171 -0.99 7.67 18.86
C ALA A 171 0.12 6.61 18.93
N THR A 172 -0.20 5.36 18.54
CA THR A 172 0.74 4.25 18.55
C THR A 172 1.95 4.52 17.65
N ILE A 173 1.70 4.95 16.41
CA ILE A 173 2.79 5.23 15.46
C ILE A 173 3.62 6.44 15.91
N ARG A 174 2.97 7.52 16.34
CA ARG A 174 3.64 8.72 16.86
C ARG A 174 4.60 8.38 18.00
N ASP A 175 4.14 7.62 18.98
CA ASP A 175 4.94 7.27 20.16
C ASP A 175 6.11 6.35 19.79
N ALA A 176 5.89 5.40 18.88
CA ALA A 176 6.94 4.53 18.36
C ALA A 176 8.04 5.32 17.63
N ILE A 177 7.68 6.22 16.70
CA ILE A 177 8.68 7.00 15.96
C ILE A 177 9.32 8.09 16.84
N ALA A 178 8.64 8.57 17.86
CA ALA A 178 9.23 9.50 18.82
C ALA A 178 10.36 8.87 19.63
N SER A 179 10.31 7.57 19.91
CA SER A 179 11.35 6.84 20.62
C SER A 179 12.66 6.69 19.83
N ILE A 180 12.62 6.83 18.51
CA ILE A 180 13.81 6.73 17.64
C ILE A 180 14.60 8.05 17.75
N ASN A 181 15.85 8.00 18.21
CA ASN A 181 16.67 9.19 18.37
C ASN A 181 17.12 9.77 17.01
N PRO A 182 16.76 11.03 16.65
CA PRO A 182 17.13 11.66 15.38
C PRO A 182 18.49 12.37 15.43
N GLY A 183 19.30 12.15 16.46
CA GLY A 183 20.58 12.85 16.69
C GLY A 183 21.68 12.51 15.68
N SER A 184 21.50 11.51 14.84
CA SER A 184 22.41 11.15 13.76
C SER A 184 21.67 11.09 12.42
N ASP A 185 22.42 11.14 11.31
CA ASP A 185 21.83 10.99 9.98
C ASP A 185 21.10 9.64 9.84
N TRP A 186 21.70 8.57 10.35
CA TRP A 186 21.06 7.25 10.39
C TRP A 186 19.77 7.26 11.22
N GLY A 187 19.78 7.84 12.42
CA GLY A 187 18.59 7.93 13.27
C GLY A 187 17.46 8.75 12.63
N ARG A 188 17.80 9.82 11.92
CA ARG A 188 16.84 10.63 11.15
C ARG A 188 16.19 9.79 10.04
N LYS A 189 16.98 9.09 9.24
CA LYS A 189 16.50 8.20 8.18
C LYS A 189 15.64 7.09 8.75
N THR A 190 16.12 6.42 9.78
CA THR A 190 15.38 5.33 10.44
C THR A 190 14.01 5.80 10.96
N ARG A 191 13.90 6.99 11.54
CA ARG A 191 12.63 7.55 11.99
C ARG A 191 11.65 7.75 10.83
N VAL A 192 12.10 8.28 9.70
CA VAL A 192 11.26 8.48 8.51
C VAL A 192 10.84 7.15 7.90
N TRP A 193 11.78 6.21 7.73
CA TRP A 193 11.49 4.88 7.19
C TRP A 193 10.49 4.10 8.05
N ALA A 194 10.69 4.11 9.37
CA ALA A 194 9.76 3.48 10.31
C ALA A 194 8.37 4.11 10.25
N ALA A 195 8.28 5.44 10.17
CA ALA A 195 7.00 6.14 10.05
C ALA A 195 6.24 5.72 8.78
N ILE A 196 6.91 5.68 7.63
CA ILE A 196 6.32 5.24 6.36
C ILE A 196 5.87 3.79 6.47
N LEU A 197 6.74 2.89 6.94
CA LEU A 197 6.43 1.47 7.05
C LEU A 197 5.24 1.21 7.98
N MET A 198 5.20 1.84 9.16
CA MET A 198 4.12 1.67 10.12
C MET A 198 2.77 2.16 9.59
N VAL A 199 2.73 3.28 8.86
CA VAL A 199 1.52 3.71 8.16
C VAL A 199 1.12 2.68 7.12
N MET A 200 2.03 2.20 6.28
CA MET A 200 1.76 1.22 5.23
C MET A 200 1.40 -0.19 5.75
N ALA A 201 1.69 -0.48 7.00
CA ALA A 201 1.30 -1.73 7.68
C ALA A 201 0.01 -1.58 8.49
N SER A 202 -0.53 -0.36 8.65
CA SER A 202 -1.74 -0.13 9.46
C SER A 202 -3.01 -0.67 8.79
N PRO A 203 -3.99 -1.13 9.57
CA PRO A 203 -5.25 -1.64 9.04
C PRO A 203 -5.98 -0.63 8.15
N GLU A 204 -5.99 0.65 8.54
CA GLU A 204 -6.67 1.72 7.81
C GLU A 204 -5.98 2.04 6.47
N TYR A 205 -4.68 1.78 6.36
CA TYR A 205 -3.98 1.92 5.09
C TYR A 205 -4.21 0.70 4.18
N VAL A 206 -4.16 -0.52 4.73
CA VAL A 206 -4.28 -1.73 3.89
C VAL A 206 -5.71 -1.98 3.41
N VAL A 207 -6.73 -1.43 4.10
CA VAL A 207 -8.13 -1.49 3.69
C VAL A 207 -8.56 -0.13 3.15
N GLN A 208 -8.85 -0.08 1.86
CA GLN A 208 -9.41 1.11 1.21
C GLN A 208 -10.91 1.19 1.49
N LYS A 209 -11.32 2.30 2.03
CA LYS A 209 -12.72 2.67 2.25
C LYS A 209 -13.13 3.82 1.34
#